data_0323ffcec996d621130e7b9d061f6287
#
_entry.id   0323ffcec996d621130e7b9d061f6287
#
_cell.length_a   1.000
_cell.length_b   1.000
_cell.length_c   1.000
_cell.angle_alpha   90.00
_cell.angle_beta   90.00
_cell.angle_gamma   90.00
#
_symmetry.space_group_name_H-M   'P 1'
#
loop_
_entity.id
_entity.type
_entity.pdbx_description
1 polymer ?
#
loop_
_entity_poly.entity_id
_entity_poly.type
_entity_poly.pdbx_seq_one_letter_code
_entity_poly.pdbx_strand_id
1 'polypeptide(L)'
;MGVIQGDQMILNIGPQHPSTHGVLRLEVMTDGEIVSKITPHLGYLHRCFEKHSENVTYEQVIPYTDRCDYLASMNSNFGYVVAMEELMDIKVCERVEYVRVIMAELNRIASHLLGVGAYGLDAVSYTHLTLPTNLCV
;
A
#
# COMPACT_ATOMS: atom_id res chain seq x y z
N MET A 1 -25.19 -18.46 -36.79
CA MET A 1 -25.05 -18.42 -35.32
C MET A 1 -24.58 -17.02 -34.98
N GLY A 2 -25.49 -16.15 -34.51
CA GLY A 2 -25.16 -14.78 -34.10
C GLY A 2 -24.32 -14.83 -32.87
N VAL A 3 -23.15 -14.21 -32.91
CA VAL A 3 -22.35 -13.93 -31.72
C VAL A 3 -23.15 -12.92 -30.93
N ILE A 4 -23.63 -13.30 -29.75
CA ILE A 4 -24.20 -12.38 -28.78
C ILE A 4 -23.01 -11.51 -28.35
N GLN A 5 -22.96 -10.27 -28.81
CA GLN A 5 -22.06 -9.28 -28.29
C GLN A 5 -22.52 -9.02 -26.84
N GLY A 6 -21.78 -9.53 -25.89
CA GLY A 6 -22.01 -9.24 -24.48
C GLY A 6 -21.91 -7.74 -24.25
N ASP A 7 -22.67 -7.21 -23.31
CA ASP A 7 -22.62 -5.82 -22.90
C ASP A 7 -21.26 -5.58 -22.20
N GLN A 8 -20.28 -5.15 -22.97
CA GLN A 8 -18.97 -4.75 -22.41
C GLN A 8 -19.15 -3.49 -21.58
N MET A 9 -18.80 -3.57 -20.31
CA MET A 9 -18.86 -2.47 -19.38
C MET A 9 -17.46 -2.09 -18.90
N ILE A 10 -17.21 -0.78 -18.77
CA ILE A 10 -15.98 -0.25 -18.21
C ILE A 10 -16.26 0.16 -16.77
N LEU A 11 -15.59 -0.50 -15.82
CA LEU A 11 -15.64 -0.18 -14.42
C LEU A 11 -14.35 0.55 -14.01
N ASN A 12 -14.48 1.65 -13.28
CA ASN A 12 -13.37 2.34 -12.69
C ASN A 12 -13.29 1.98 -11.19
N ILE A 13 -12.22 1.32 -10.78
CA ILE A 13 -11.93 0.96 -9.40
C ILE A 13 -10.86 1.91 -8.88
N GLY A 14 -11.21 2.72 -7.88
CA GLY A 14 -10.37 3.79 -7.37
C GLY A 14 -10.50 5.11 -8.15
N PRO A 15 -9.65 6.11 -7.82
CA PRO A 15 -8.59 6.10 -6.79
C PRO A 15 -9.12 6.21 -5.35
N GLN A 16 -10.36 6.51 -5.14
CA GLN A 16 -10.98 6.67 -3.83
C GLN A 16 -12.20 5.76 -3.73
N HIS A 17 -12.04 4.65 -3.08
CA HIS A 17 -13.11 3.82 -2.54
C HIS A 17 -12.55 3.13 -1.28
N PRO A 18 -13.35 2.48 -0.44
CA PRO A 18 -12.89 1.86 0.80
C PRO A 18 -12.01 0.63 0.54
N SER A 19 -10.87 0.85 -0.09
CA SER A 19 -9.88 -0.17 -0.37
C SER A 19 -8.51 0.23 0.16
N THR A 20 -7.68 -0.77 0.43
CA THR A 20 -6.34 -0.61 0.98
C THR A 20 -5.28 -0.21 -0.04
N HIS A 21 -5.61 -0.17 -1.33
CA HIS A 21 -4.63 0.16 -2.36
C HIS A 21 -4.40 1.68 -2.57
N GLY A 22 -4.92 2.50 -1.66
CA GLY A 22 -4.71 3.95 -1.67
C GLY A 22 -5.31 4.62 -2.91
N VAL A 23 -4.47 5.32 -3.67
CA VAL A 23 -4.89 6.06 -4.88
C VAL A 23 -4.68 5.28 -6.18
N LEU A 24 -4.55 3.97 -6.13
CA LEU A 24 -4.49 3.14 -7.34
C LEU A 24 -5.83 3.20 -8.07
N ARG A 25 -5.79 3.58 -9.34
CA ARG A 25 -6.95 3.51 -10.24
C ARG A 25 -6.77 2.37 -11.22
N LEU A 26 -7.75 1.51 -11.28
CA LEU A 26 -7.83 0.42 -12.26
C LEU A 26 -9.05 0.67 -13.15
N GLU A 27 -8.83 0.70 -14.45
CA GLU A 27 -9.90 0.64 -15.46
C GLU A 27 -10.07 -0.80 -15.88
N VAL A 28 -11.22 -1.38 -15.56
CA VAL A 28 -11.51 -2.79 -15.76
C VAL A 28 -12.61 -2.92 -16.83
N MET A 29 -12.30 -3.62 -17.90
CA MET A 29 -13.29 -4.01 -18.92
C MET A 29 -13.86 -5.37 -18.55
N THR A 30 -15.18 -5.42 -18.43
CA THR A 30 -15.90 -6.65 -18.11
C THR A 30 -16.90 -7.01 -19.18
N ASP A 31 -17.11 -8.32 -19.35
CA ASP A 31 -18.21 -8.88 -20.11
C ASP A 31 -19.07 -9.71 -19.14
N GLY A 32 -20.07 -9.06 -18.58
CA GLY A 32 -20.77 -9.58 -17.41
C GLY A 32 -19.84 -9.69 -16.20
N GLU A 33 -19.63 -10.89 -15.66
CA GLU A 33 -18.74 -11.15 -14.52
C GLU A 33 -17.28 -11.47 -14.94
N ILE A 34 -17.03 -11.58 -16.24
CA ILE A 34 -15.71 -11.94 -16.76
C ILE A 34 -14.89 -10.68 -17.02
N VAL A 35 -13.75 -10.58 -16.38
CA VAL A 35 -12.78 -9.51 -16.61
C VAL A 35 -12.00 -9.81 -17.91
N SER A 36 -12.14 -8.97 -18.91
CA SER A 36 -11.46 -9.11 -20.21
C SER A 36 -10.13 -8.35 -20.25
N LYS A 37 -10.05 -7.18 -19.61
CA LYS A 37 -8.86 -6.34 -19.61
C LYS A 37 -8.81 -5.48 -18.36
N ILE A 38 -7.59 -5.28 -17.83
CA ILE A 38 -7.31 -4.33 -16.73
C ILE A 38 -6.22 -3.37 -17.19
N THR A 39 -6.50 -2.08 -17.08
CA THR A 39 -5.53 -1.01 -17.36
C THR A 39 -5.26 -0.25 -16.08
N PRO A 40 -4.05 -0.37 -15.47
CA PRO A 40 -3.69 0.40 -14.30
C PRO A 40 -3.31 1.84 -14.70
N HIS A 41 -3.81 2.81 -13.96
CA HIS A 41 -3.45 4.21 -14.08
C HIS A 41 -2.52 4.60 -12.94
N LEU A 42 -1.23 4.73 -13.23
CA LEU A 42 -0.20 5.07 -12.27
C LEU A 42 0.07 6.58 -12.26
N GLY A 43 0.71 7.07 -11.20
CA GLY A 43 1.20 8.43 -11.14
C GLY A 43 0.46 9.37 -10.19
N TYR A 44 -0.64 8.98 -9.57
CA TYR A 44 -1.39 9.83 -8.64
C TYR A 44 -0.58 10.27 -7.40
N LEU A 45 0.38 9.45 -6.96
CA LEU A 45 1.31 9.74 -5.87
C LEU A 45 2.74 9.97 -6.35
N HIS A 46 2.94 10.26 -7.63
CA HIS A 46 4.26 10.58 -8.13
C HIS A 46 4.69 11.98 -7.65
N ARG A 47 5.62 12.02 -6.69
CA ARG A 47 6.12 13.25 -6.05
C ARG A 47 7.56 13.60 -6.43
N CYS A 48 8.13 12.97 -7.44
CA CYS A 48 9.50 13.19 -7.90
C CYS A 48 10.56 13.04 -6.78
N PHE A 49 10.33 12.18 -5.77
CA PHE A 49 11.24 12.08 -4.63
C PHE A 49 12.63 11.59 -5.04
N GLU A 50 12.75 10.75 -6.05
CA GLU A 50 14.04 10.32 -6.61
C GLU A 50 14.85 11.53 -7.08
N LYS A 51 14.21 12.47 -7.79
CA LYS A 51 14.87 13.70 -8.25
C LYS A 51 15.21 14.66 -7.11
N HIS A 52 14.37 14.70 -6.08
CA HIS A 52 14.68 15.46 -4.86
C HIS A 52 15.87 14.86 -4.12
N SER A 53 15.97 13.53 -4.06
CA SER A 53 17.07 12.84 -3.40
C SER A 53 18.44 13.12 -4.00
N GLU A 54 18.51 13.47 -5.29
CA GLU A 54 19.76 13.90 -5.93
C GLU A 54 20.29 15.25 -5.41
N ASN A 55 19.44 16.08 -4.79
CA ASN A 55 19.75 17.43 -4.37
C ASN A 55 19.87 17.61 -2.84
N VAL A 56 19.75 16.52 -2.09
CA VAL A 56 19.79 16.52 -0.63
C VAL A 56 20.85 15.57 -0.10
N THR A 57 21.21 15.67 1.18
CA THR A 57 22.11 14.72 1.83
C THR A 57 21.42 13.39 2.12
N TYR A 58 22.21 12.33 2.32
CA TYR A 58 21.68 11.00 2.61
C TYR A 58 20.73 10.97 3.81
N GLU A 59 21.01 11.73 4.87
CA GLU A 59 20.14 11.85 6.03
C GLU A 59 18.79 12.52 5.70
N GLN A 60 18.83 13.50 4.81
CA GLN A 60 17.63 14.22 4.39
C GLN A 60 16.72 13.42 3.45
N VAL A 61 17.20 12.31 2.91
CA VAL A 61 16.39 11.38 2.10
C VAL A 61 15.46 10.53 2.97
N ILE A 62 15.82 10.25 4.23
CA ILE A 62 15.05 9.39 5.12
C ILE A 62 13.55 9.75 5.18
N PRO A 63 13.14 11.03 5.31
CA PRO A 63 11.73 11.39 5.27
C PRO A 63 11.00 11.07 3.96
N TYR A 64 11.72 10.92 2.86
CA TYR A 64 11.11 10.53 1.58
C TYR A 64 10.84 9.03 1.51
N THR A 65 11.69 8.21 2.13
CA THR A 65 11.50 6.75 2.18
C THR A 65 10.29 6.33 3.01
N ASP A 66 9.87 7.15 3.99
CA ASP A 66 8.62 6.97 4.74
C ASP A 66 7.40 6.84 3.82
N ARG A 67 7.40 7.56 2.70
CA ARG A 67 6.26 7.68 1.79
C ARG A 67 6.22 6.56 0.74
N CYS A 68 7.24 5.73 0.67
CA CYS A 68 7.24 4.57 -0.23
C CYS A 68 6.19 3.55 0.23
N ASP A 69 6.18 3.25 1.52
CA ASP A 69 5.14 2.46 2.16
C ASP A 69 4.72 3.16 3.46
N TYR A 70 3.70 4.01 3.37
CA TYR A 70 3.26 4.83 4.49
C TYR A 70 2.53 4.05 5.61
N LEU A 71 2.26 2.76 5.42
CA LEU A 71 1.76 1.87 6.47
C LEU A 71 2.90 1.19 7.24
N ALA A 72 4.04 0.97 6.59
CA ALA A 72 5.23 0.35 7.15
C ALA A 72 6.47 1.24 7.00
N SER A 73 6.34 2.54 7.29
CA SER A 73 7.38 3.56 7.10
C SER A 73 8.68 3.23 7.81
N MET A 74 8.63 2.68 9.02
CA MET A 74 9.84 2.28 9.75
C MET A 74 10.62 1.17 9.03
N ASN A 75 9.92 0.25 8.37
CA ASN A 75 10.58 -0.81 7.59
C ASN A 75 11.27 -0.23 6.35
N SER A 76 10.63 0.72 5.68
CA SER A 76 11.21 1.42 4.51
C SER A 76 12.46 2.21 4.91
N ASN A 77 12.39 2.96 6.01
CA ASN A 77 13.54 3.71 6.55
C ASN A 77 14.66 2.78 6.97
N PHE A 78 14.33 1.67 7.64
CA PHE A 78 15.32 0.71 8.08
C PHE A 78 16.09 0.11 6.90
N GLY A 79 15.40 -0.28 5.84
CA GLY A 79 16.04 -0.79 4.62
C GLY A 79 16.99 0.24 3.99
N TYR A 80 16.56 1.49 3.90
CA TYR A 80 17.40 2.58 3.37
C TYR A 80 18.63 2.83 4.24
N VAL A 81 18.45 2.95 5.56
CA VAL A 81 19.54 3.25 6.50
C VAL A 81 20.58 2.14 6.51
N VAL A 82 20.18 0.87 6.49
CA VAL A 82 21.10 -0.27 6.43
C VAL A 82 21.95 -0.22 5.15
N ALA A 83 21.33 0.08 4.00
CA ALA A 83 22.06 0.21 2.74
C ALA A 83 23.08 1.36 2.78
N MET A 84 22.73 2.49 3.41
CA MET A 84 23.63 3.63 3.56
C MET A 84 24.77 3.36 4.54
N GLU A 85 24.49 2.68 5.65
CA GLU A 85 25.50 2.28 6.63
C GLU A 85 26.53 1.32 6.02
N GLU A 86 26.06 0.36 5.20
CA GLU A 86 26.94 -0.55 4.47
C GLU A 86 27.80 0.21 3.45
N LEU A 87 27.21 1.16 2.72
CA LEU A 87 27.95 1.97 1.75
C LEU A 87 29.03 2.84 2.41
N MET A 88 28.76 3.35 3.63
CA MET A 88 29.67 4.20 4.38
C MET A 88 30.59 3.45 5.34
N ASP A 89 30.51 2.11 5.38
CA ASP A 89 31.23 1.24 6.34
C ASP A 89 31.03 1.66 7.80
N ILE A 90 29.82 2.07 8.15
CA ILE A 90 29.44 2.46 9.52
C ILE A 90 29.00 1.21 10.29
N LYS A 91 29.70 0.92 11.39
CA LYS A 91 29.33 -0.18 12.30
C LYS A 91 28.48 0.33 13.44
N VAL A 92 27.31 -0.22 13.57
CA VAL A 92 26.36 0.12 14.64
C VAL A 92 26.54 -0.84 15.81
N CYS A 93 26.27 -0.39 17.05
CA CYS A 93 26.35 -1.28 18.19
C CYS A 93 25.13 -2.24 18.23
N GLU A 94 25.34 -3.44 18.73
CA GLU A 94 24.35 -4.52 18.82
C GLU A 94 23.02 -4.07 19.47
N ARG A 95 23.08 -3.24 20.51
CA ARG A 95 21.87 -2.71 21.15
C ARG A 95 20.98 -1.92 20.18
N VAL A 96 21.58 -1.13 19.28
CA VAL A 96 20.83 -0.34 18.31
C VAL A 96 20.19 -1.25 17.29
N GLU A 97 20.88 -2.32 16.85
CA GLU A 97 20.33 -3.31 15.92
C GLU A 97 19.08 -3.99 16.51
N TYR A 98 19.14 -4.45 17.75
CA TYR A 98 17.97 -5.04 18.42
C TYR A 98 16.81 -4.05 18.53
N VAL A 99 17.06 -2.79 18.89
CA VAL A 99 16.01 -1.77 18.99
C VAL A 99 15.36 -1.51 17.61
N ARG A 100 16.16 -1.44 16.55
CA ARG A 100 15.66 -1.26 15.19
C ARG A 100 14.77 -2.42 14.76
N VAL A 101 15.19 -3.66 15.02
CA VAL A 101 14.39 -4.84 14.71
C VAL A 101 13.07 -4.84 15.49
N ILE A 102 13.11 -4.55 16.80
CA ILE A 102 11.88 -4.47 17.61
C ILE A 102 10.92 -3.44 17.03
N MET A 103 11.39 -2.24 16.70
CA MET A 103 10.53 -1.19 16.14
C MET A 103 10.00 -1.54 14.75
N ALA A 104 10.81 -2.17 13.91
CA ALA A 104 10.40 -2.64 12.60
C ALA A 104 9.31 -3.71 12.69
N GLU A 105 9.46 -4.68 13.61
CA GLU A 105 8.46 -5.74 13.80
C GLU A 105 7.17 -5.23 14.42
N LEU A 106 7.21 -4.28 15.35
CA LEU A 106 6.01 -3.61 15.87
C LEU A 106 5.28 -2.84 14.76
N ASN A 107 6.01 -2.16 13.91
CA ASN A 107 5.42 -1.47 12.75
C ASN A 107 4.84 -2.45 11.73
N ARG A 108 5.49 -3.60 11.51
CA ARG A 108 4.97 -4.69 10.68
C ARG A 108 3.65 -5.23 11.21
N ILE A 109 3.55 -5.46 12.51
CA ILE A 109 2.30 -5.92 13.15
C ILE A 109 1.19 -4.89 12.90
N ALA A 110 1.45 -3.61 13.14
CA ALA A 110 0.47 -2.55 12.91
C ALA A 110 0.02 -2.48 11.45
N SER A 111 0.96 -2.58 10.51
CA SER A 111 0.69 -2.59 9.06
C SER A 111 -0.17 -3.80 8.66
N HIS A 112 0.16 -4.99 9.16
CA HIS A 112 -0.61 -6.20 8.86
C HIS A 112 -2.02 -6.16 9.46
N LEU A 113 -2.19 -5.63 10.67
CA LEU A 113 -3.51 -5.47 11.29
C LEU A 113 -4.38 -4.53 10.46
N LEU A 114 -3.82 -3.44 9.97
CA LEU A 114 -4.54 -2.51 9.09
C LEU A 114 -4.87 -3.17 7.75
N GLY A 115 -3.91 -3.87 7.15
CA GLY A 115 -4.11 -4.57 5.88
C GLY A 115 -5.20 -5.65 5.97
N VAL A 116 -5.17 -6.49 7.02
CA VAL A 116 -6.19 -7.52 7.25
C VAL A 116 -7.55 -6.90 7.56
N GLY A 117 -7.58 -5.83 8.38
CA GLY A 117 -8.81 -5.12 8.71
C GLY A 117 -9.49 -4.52 7.48
N ALA A 118 -8.73 -3.86 6.62
CA ALA A 118 -9.27 -3.28 5.41
C ALA A 118 -9.63 -4.32 4.35
N TYR A 119 -8.86 -5.40 4.22
CA TYR A 119 -9.24 -6.55 3.40
C TYR A 119 -10.55 -7.19 3.88
N GLY A 120 -10.73 -7.29 5.21
CA GLY A 120 -11.97 -7.76 5.80
C GLY A 120 -13.18 -6.89 5.42
N LEU A 121 -13.00 -5.56 5.37
CA LEU A 121 -14.05 -4.64 4.90
C LEU A 121 -14.41 -4.83 3.42
N ASP A 122 -13.41 -5.13 2.59
CA ASP A 122 -13.64 -5.34 1.16
C ASP A 122 -14.23 -6.73 0.86
N ALA A 123 -13.78 -7.77 1.55
CA ALA A 123 -14.17 -9.16 1.30
C ALA A 123 -15.46 -9.59 2.03
N VAL A 124 -15.60 -9.16 3.28
CA VAL A 124 -16.78 -9.42 4.10
C VAL A 124 -17.63 -8.18 4.07
N SER A 125 -18.56 -8.14 3.14
CA SER A 125 -19.40 -6.98 2.94
C SER A 125 -19.90 -6.41 4.28
N TYR A 126 -20.01 -5.11 4.33
CA TYR A 126 -20.53 -4.28 5.41
C TYR A 126 -21.75 -4.89 6.16
N THR A 127 -22.53 -5.75 5.49
CA THR A 127 -23.67 -6.44 6.07
C THR A 127 -23.31 -7.39 7.22
N HIS A 128 -22.18 -8.09 7.18
CA HIS A 128 -21.77 -9.00 8.25
C HIS A 128 -21.23 -8.28 9.49
N LEU A 129 -20.64 -7.11 9.33
CA LEU A 129 -20.15 -6.27 10.44
C LEU A 129 -21.29 -5.49 11.12
N THR A 130 -22.41 -5.27 10.42
CA THR A 130 -23.54 -4.49 10.94
C THR A 130 -24.71 -5.35 11.45
N LEU A 131 -24.73 -6.65 11.13
CA LEU A 131 -25.76 -7.57 11.60
C LEU A 131 -25.97 -7.57 13.12
N PRO A 132 -24.94 -7.49 13.99
CA PRO A 132 -25.15 -7.43 15.44
C PRO A 132 -25.87 -6.18 15.92
N THR A 133 -25.77 -5.08 15.20
CA THR A 133 -26.42 -3.81 15.60
C THR A 133 -27.91 -3.75 15.25
N ASN A 134 -28.35 -4.53 14.29
CA ASN A 134 -29.77 -4.62 13.89
C ASN A 134 -30.60 -5.61 14.72
N LEU A 135 -29.95 -6.42 15.55
CA LEU A 135 -30.62 -7.35 16.46
C LEU A 135 -30.93 -6.76 17.84
N CYS A 136 -30.61 -5.50 18.07
CA CYS A 136 -30.87 -4.75 19.31
C CYS A 136 -32.03 -3.75 19.17
N VAL A 137 -33.05 -4.09 18.36
CA VAL A 137 -34.32 -3.34 18.31
C VAL A 137 -35.43 -4.23 18.80
#